data_f5899dd7b00b63ebd747c42fbad4ebcb
#
_entry.id   f5899dd7b00b63ebd747c42fbad4ebcb
#
_cell.length_a   1.000
_cell.length_b   1.000
_cell.length_c   1.000
_cell.angle_alpha   90.00
_cell.angle_beta   90.00
_cell.angle_gamma   90.00
#
_symmetry.space_group_name_H-M   'P 1'
#
loop_
_entity.id
_entity.type
_entity.pdbx_description
1 polymer ?
#
loop_
_entity_poly.entity_id
_entity_poly.type
_entity_poly.pdbx_seq_one_letter_code
_entity_poly.pdbx_strand_id
1 'polypeptide(L)'
;MVGSRLDHCQFAEASLVGANLFGSNLSHSNMRKVDFTKADLRGTILRGTILEYANLNEANLGKGEIVTIDGRGDLKRSGRKSAIIELARLAHADLTNAKVYRAFGSSADLTNANFSHAKLNDADFSNSTLRGAIFMGADLTNVNFSGCAMNGAVFTGAIIDGTIFDEADLTAALFRIEEFDRSDMSKALLAKKLENLDVDIQRIIQSHQEWVDSIGRSGCQANLSRMDLTGINMPGVNLAAADLSLATLSQIGLSGARLSMANLERTLLNEADLAAADLRGANLTEANLMDAKLRGADLSPMPITGMVGRDIPTQLRNANLTACNLQSANLRGAGLEGAHLRGADIRQASLVDADLVDADLTGADLRGADLAGADLRGAIGVKL
;
A
#
# COMPACT_ATOMS: atom_id res chain seq x y z
N MET A 1 25.00 14.88 15.10
CA MET A 1 25.31 13.45 15.45
C MET A 1 26.07 12.73 14.33
N VAL A 2 27.01 13.39 13.65
CA VAL A 2 27.79 12.79 12.56
C VAL A 2 28.65 11.63 13.09
N GLY A 3 28.58 10.46 12.41
CA GLY A 3 29.39 9.29 12.77
C GLY A 3 29.09 8.65 14.13
N SER A 4 27.96 8.98 14.75
CA SER A 4 27.62 8.48 16.10
C SER A 4 27.24 7.00 16.08
N ARG A 5 27.53 6.29 17.19
CA ARG A 5 26.98 4.96 17.46
C ARG A 5 25.67 5.11 18.23
N LEU A 6 24.58 4.77 17.56
CA LEU A 6 23.21 4.86 18.07
C LEU A 6 22.49 3.53 17.84
N ASP A 7 23.24 2.44 17.73
CA ASP A 7 22.71 1.09 17.56
C ASP A 7 21.95 0.64 18.83
N HIS A 8 20.90 -0.16 18.63
CA HIS A 8 20.03 -0.67 19.72
C HIS A 8 19.37 0.41 20.60
N CYS A 9 19.23 1.65 20.10
CA CYS A 9 18.62 2.76 20.84
C CYS A 9 17.09 2.80 20.68
N GLN A 10 16.42 3.50 21.61
CA GLN A 10 14.97 3.73 21.58
C GLN A 10 14.71 5.20 21.25
N PHE A 11 14.21 5.47 20.05
CA PHE A 11 13.86 6.80 19.55
C PHE A 11 12.42 6.85 19.03
N ALA A 12 11.56 5.87 19.42
CA ALA A 12 10.19 5.88 18.96
C ALA A 12 9.53 7.24 19.22
N GLU A 13 8.82 7.76 18.22
CA GLU A 13 8.09 9.04 18.25
C GLU A 13 8.98 10.29 18.45
N ALA A 14 10.31 10.14 18.40
CA ALA A 14 11.23 11.27 18.56
C ALA A 14 11.20 12.19 17.32
N SER A 15 11.43 13.49 17.52
CA SER A 15 11.65 14.44 16.44
C SER A 15 13.15 14.61 16.16
N LEU A 16 13.56 14.24 14.93
CA LEU A 16 14.90 14.40 14.40
C LEU A 16 14.89 15.22 13.11
N VAL A 17 13.92 16.14 13.01
CA VAL A 17 13.75 17.05 11.86
C VAL A 17 15.03 17.81 11.58
N GLY A 18 15.52 17.74 10.32
CA GLY A 18 16.75 18.39 9.88
C GLY A 18 18.03 17.90 10.57
N ALA A 19 17.97 16.80 11.34
CA ALA A 19 19.13 16.26 12.05
C ALA A 19 20.22 15.82 11.08
N ASN A 20 21.48 16.11 11.39
CA ASN A 20 22.62 15.58 10.67
C ASN A 20 23.13 14.31 11.37
N LEU A 21 22.81 13.16 10.76
CA LEU A 21 23.18 11.80 11.18
C LEU A 21 24.16 11.13 10.20
N PHE A 22 24.82 11.93 9.37
CA PHE A 22 25.75 11.45 8.35
C PHE A 22 26.71 10.40 8.90
N GLY A 23 26.74 9.21 8.27
CA GLY A 23 27.63 8.10 8.61
C GLY A 23 27.40 7.45 9.98
N SER A 24 26.29 7.75 10.64
CA SER A 24 25.95 7.17 11.96
C SER A 24 25.46 5.73 11.83
N ASN A 25 25.70 4.95 12.89
CA ASN A 25 25.15 3.59 13.00
C ASN A 25 23.88 3.62 13.86
N LEU A 26 22.76 3.29 13.26
CA LEU A 26 21.42 3.25 13.87
C LEU A 26 20.83 1.82 13.84
N SER A 27 21.68 0.80 13.57
CA SER A 27 21.25 -0.58 13.41
C SER A 27 20.45 -1.09 14.60
N HIS A 28 19.40 -1.88 14.32
CA HIS A 28 18.56 -2.54 15.32
C HIS A 28 17.91 -1.59 16.34
N SER A 29 17.83 -0.30 16.04
CA SER A 29 17.16 0.69 16.90
C SER A 29 15.66 0.72 16.63
N ASN A 30 14.89 1.05 17.66
CA ASN A 30 13.47 1.31 17.51
C ASN A 30 13.25 2.81 17.24
N MET A 31 12.84 3.12 16.01
CA MET A 31 12.55 4.45 15.50
C MET A 31 11.14 4.53 14.90
N ARG A 32 10.22 3.74 15.45
CA ARG A 32 8.81 3.76 15.02
C ARG A 32 8.23 5.16 15.18
N LYS A 33 7.52 5.65 14.16
CA LYS A 33 6.90 6.99 14.12
C LYS A 33 7.89 8.15 14.34
N VAL A 34 9.19 7.94 14.14
CA VAL A 34 10.18 9.03 14.24
C VAL A 34 9.98 10.03 13.10
N ASP A 35 10.19 11.32 13.40
CA ASP A 35 10.19 12.36 12.38
C ASP A 35 11.62 12.69 11.93
N PHE A 36 12.00 12.23 10.74
CA PHE A 36 13.26 12.53 10.06
C PHE A 36 13.10 13.54 8.93
N THR A 37 12.03 14.33 8.91
CA THR A 37 11.82 15.32 7.86
C THR A 37 13.09 16.13 7.61
N LYS A 38 13.57 16.14 6.34
CA LYS A 38 14.78 16.86 5.92
C LYS A 38 16.09 16.43 6.59
N ALA A 39 16.13 15.28 7.27
CA ALA A 39 17.35 14.79 7.93
C ALA A 39 18.41 14.37 6.90
N ASP A 40 19.67 14.55 7.25
CA ASP A 40 20.83 14.02 6.52
C ASP A 40 21.21 12.64 7.06
N LEU A 41 20.76 11.61 6.36
CA LEU A 41 20.98 10.19 6.67
C LEU A 41 21.98 9.55 5.70
N ARG A 42 22.75 10.34 4.94
CA ARG A 42 23.73 9.79 3.98
C ARG A 42 24.78 8.93 4.66
N GLY A 43 25.01 7.75 4.10
CA GLY A 43 25.98 6.80 4.62
C GLY A 43 25.65 6.22 5.99
N THR A 44 24.42 6.36 6.48
CA THR A 44 23.96 5.74 7.73
C THR A 44 23.81 4.23 7.59
N ILE A 45 23.95 3.51 8.69
CA ILE A 45 23.64 2.09 8.79
C ILE A 45 22.34 1.95 9.56
N LEU A 46 21.26 1.57 8.85
CA LEU A 46 19.91 1.38 9.37
C LEU A 46 19.52 -0.11 9.33
N ARG A 47 20.48 -1.02 9.27
CA ARG A 47 20.21 -2.47 9.18
C ARG A 47 19.35 -2.96 10.34
N GLY A 48 18.22 -3.60 10.02
CA GLY A 48 17.30 -4.14 11.01
C GLY A 48 16.65 -3.09 11.92
N THR A 49 16.67 -1.81 11.54
CA THR A 49 16.03 -0.72 12.27
C THR A 49 14.51 -0.79 12.08
N ILE A 50 13.75 -0.51 13.13
CA ILE A 50 12.29 -0.39 13.08
C ILE A 50 11.93 1.06 12.79
N LEU A 51 11.42 1.33 11.58
CA LEU A 51 11.04 2.66 11.06
C LEU A 51 9.58 2.69 10.61
N GLU A 52 8.75 1.80 11.14
CA GLU A 52 7.33 1.74 10.81
C GLU A 52 6.66 3.09 11.11
N TYR A 53 5.87 3.57 10.14
CA TYR A 53 5.19 4.88 10.19
C TYR A 53 6.14 6.07 10.39
N ALA A 54 7.44 5.92 10.12
CA ALA A 54 8.39 7.03 10.21
C ALA A 54 8.14 8.05 9.10
N ASN A 55 8.34 9.31 9.41
CA ASN A 55 8.31 10.40 8.45
C ASN A 55 9.73 10.70 7.96
N LEU A 56 10.06 10.33 6.72
CA LEU A 56 11.33 10.60 6.04
C LEU A 56 11.15 11.59 4.89
N ASN A 57 10.10 12.41 4.92
CA ASN A 57 9.83 13.40 3.87
C ASN A 57 11.03 14.30 3.65
N GLU A 58 11.46 14.45 2.38
CA GLU A 58 12.66 15.20 1.98
C GLU A 58 13.98 14.72 2.62
N ALA A 59 14.01 13.60 3.35
CA ALA A 59 15.23 13.08 3.95
C ALA A 59 16.24 12.63 2.89
N ASN A 60 17.52 12.67 3.22
CA ASN A 60 18.59 12.29 2.30
C ASN A 60 19.31 11.02 2.80
N LEU A 61 18.95 9.87 2.21
CA LEU A 61 19.59 8.56 2.41
C LEU A 61 20.56 8.19 1.28
N GLY A 62 20.85 9.12 0.40
CA GLY A 62 21.71 8.88 -0.76
C GLY A 62 23.17 8.64 -0.37
N LYS A 63 24.02 8.54 -1.41
CA LYS A 63 25.44 8.36 -1.24
C LYS A 63 26.12 9.60 -0.66
N GLY A 64 26.92 9.42 0.38
CA GLY A 64 27.73 10.48 0.98
C GLY A 64 29.23 10.25 0.79
N GLU A 65 30.03 11.32 0.76
CA GLU A 65 31.50 11.25 0.78
C GLU A 65 32.00 11.53 2.19
N ILE A 66 32.84 10.63 2.72
CA ILE A 66 33.55 10.86 3.98
C ILE A 66 34.88 11.54 3.64
N VAL A 67 35.03 12.76 4.13
CA VAL A 67 36.28 13.50 4.07
C VAL A 67 36.90 13.49 5.46
N THR A 68 38.08 12.92 5.59
CA THR A 68 38.84 12.94 6.84
C THR A 68 40.02 13.89 6.69
N ILE A 69 40.43 14.53 7.77
CA ILE A 69 41.66 15.31 7.84
C ILE A 69 42.76 14.35 8.32
N ASP A 70 43.80 14.19 7.55
CA ASP A 70 44.93 13.36 7.97
C ASP A 70 45.82 14.08 9.01
N GLY A 71 46.79 13.36 9.58
CA GLY A 71 47.65 13.91 10.61
C GLY A 71 48.54 15.10 10.16
N ARG A 72 48.49 15.50 8.87
CA ARG A 72 49.16 16.66 8.30
C ARG A 72 48.24 17.83 8.02
N GLY A 73 46.95 17.66 8.29
CA GLY A 73 45.90 18.68 8.01
C GLY A 73 45.34 18.63 6.57
N ASP A 74 45.76 17.63 5.77
CA ASP A 74 45.29 17.50 4.41
C ASP A 74 43.91 16.77 4.37
N LEU A 75 43.01 17.23 3.47
CA LEU A 75 41.71 16.62 3.22
C LEU A 75 41.89 15.30 2.47
N LYS A 76 41.73 14.18 3.15
CA LYS A 76 41.71 12.86 2.56
C LYS A 76 40.28 12.37 2.33
N ARG A 77 39.94 12.11 1.07
CA ARG A 77 38.66 11.46 0.74
C ARG A 77 38.74 9.99 1.15
N SER A 78 38.09 9.60 2.23
CA SER A 78 38.22 8.25 2.80
C SER A 78 37.10 7.27 2.35
N GLY A 79 36.46 7.59 1.25
CA GLY A 79 35.48 6.71 0.62
C GLY A 79 34.08 7.31 0.52
N ARG A 80 33.27 6.66 -0.34
CA ARG A 80 31.88 6.98 -0.55
C ARG A 80 31.05 5.91 0.14
N LYS A 81 30.19 6.27 1.08
CA LYS A 81 29.25 5.34 1.73
C LYS A 81 27.84 5.64 1.31
N SER A 82 27.10 4.59 0.92
CA SER A 82 25.67 4.62 0.72
C SER A 82 24.96 4.33 2.04
N ALA A 83 23.72 4.79 2.19
CA ALA A 83 22.89 4.34 3.30
C ALA A 83 22.59 2.84 3.15
N ILE A 84 22.56 2.12 4.26
CA ILE A 84 22.28 0.67 4.32
C ILE A 84 21.00 0.51 5.11
N ILE A 85 19.92 0.15 4.42
CA ILE A 85 18.58 -0.09 5.00
C ILE A 85 18.17 -1.56 4.88
N GLU A 86 19.15 -2.46 4.70
CA GLU A 86 18.91 -3.91 4.64
C GLU A 86 18.18 -4.41 5.89
N LEU A 87 17.19 -5.30 5.70
CA LEU A 87 16.39 -5.89 6.77
C LEU A 87 15.66 -4.84 7.65
N ALA A 88 15.64 -3.56 7.26
CA ALA A 88 14.91 -2.55 8.00
C ALA A 88 13.39 -2.70 7.80
N ARG A 89 12.61 -2.31 8.79
CA ARG A 89 11.16 -2.33 8.76
C ARG A 89 10.66 -0.90 8.58
N LEU A 90 10.24 -0.58 7.36
CA LEU A 90 9.74 0.74 6.93
C LEU A 90 8.27 0.68 6.49
N ALA A 91 7.51 -0.30 6.96
CA ALA A 91 6.11 -0.40 6.59
C ALA A 91 5.38 0.91 6.95
N HIS A 92 4.58 1.43 6.00
CA HIS A 92 3.85 2.71 6.10
C HIS A 92 4.73 3.95 6.30
N ALA A 93 6.03 3.89 6.05
CA ALA A 93 6.90 5.07 6.16
C ALA A 93 6.61 6.06 5.02
N ASP A 94 6.67 7.35 5.32
CA ASP A 94 6.58 8.42 4.32
C ASP A 94 7.98 8.82 3.85
N LEU A 95 8.33 8.43 2.62
CA LEU A 95 9.58 8.80 1.94
C LEU A 95 9.29 9.77 0.76
N THR A 96 8.20 10.53 0.81
CA THR A 96 7.86 11.50 -0.23
C THR A 96 8.99 12.50 -0.41
N ASN A 97 9.40 12.75 -1.67
CA ASN A 97 10.53 13.61 -2.03
C ASN A 97 11.89 13.20 -1.44
N ALA A 98 12.02 12.03 -0.81
CA ALA A 98 13.27 11.57 -0.23
C ALA A 98 14.34 11.29 -1.31
N LYS A 99 15.61 11.42 -0.94
CA LYS A 99 16.74 11.07 -1.79
C LYS A 99 17.32 9.74 -1.30
N VAL A 100 17.04 8.66 -2.03
CA VAL A 100 17.39 7.27 -1.68
C VAL A 100 18.38 6.67 -2.70
N TYR A 101 18.87 7.50 -3.62
CA TYR A 101 19.75 7.04 -4.71
C TYR A 101 20.99 6.29 -4.21
N ARG A 102 21.28 5.15 -4.86
CA ARG A 102 22.39 4.26 -4.51
C ARG A 102 22.36 3.71 -3.09
N ALA A 103 21.19 3.68 -2.45
CA ALA A 103 21.03 3.01 -1.17
C ALA A 103 20.98 1.48 -1.36
N PHE A 104 21.35 0.74 -0.30
CA PHE A 104 21.24 -0.71 -0.25
C PHE A 104 20.11 -1.08 0.70
N GLY A 105 18.99 -1.54 0.15
CA GLY A 105 17.75 -1.84 0.88
C GLY A 105 17.29 -3.28 0.72
N SER A 106 18.15 -4.21 0.33
CA SER A 106 17.75 -5.60 0.11
C SER A 106 17.08 -6.24 1.33
N SER A 107 16.04 -7.05 1.08
CA SER A 107 15.25 -7.73 2.11
C SER A 107 14.63 -6.79 3.16
N ALA A 108 14.36 -5.54 2.83
CA ALA A 108 13.64 -4.60 3.68
C ALA A 108 12.12 -4.81 3.58
N ASP A 109 11.40 -4.50 4.66
CA ASP A 109 9.94 -4.41 4.64
C ASP A 109 9.52 -2.95 4.41
N LEU A 110 9.01 -2.68 3.22
CA LEU A 110 8.55 -1.38 2.72
C LEU A 110 7.07 -1.44 2.34
N THR A 111 6.32 -2.35 2.97
CA THR A 111 4.88 -2.50 2.73
C THR A 111 4.17 -1.15 2.92
N ASN A 112 3.38 -0.73 1.93
CA ASN A 112 2.63 0.53 1.93
C ASN A 112 3.50 1.79 2.15
N ALA A 113 4.82 1.73 1.92
CA ALA A 113 5.67 2.90 2.01
C ALA A 113 5.38 3.88 0.85
N ASN A 114 5.41 5.18 1.14
CA ASN A 114 5.16 6.21 0.15
C ASN A 114 6.47 6.81 -0.36
N PHE A 115 6.83 6.52 -1.61
CA PHE A 115 7.98 7.05 -2.34
C PHE A 115 7.60 8.11 -3.39
N SER A 116 6.44 8.74 -3.27
CA SER A 116 6.01 9.71 -4.27
C SER A 116 7.08 10.80 -4.47
N HIS A 117 7.45 11.02 -5.74
CA HIS A 117 8.47 12.01 -6.15
C HIS A 117 9.88 11.78 -5.55
N ALA A 118 10.14 10.62 -4.95
CA ALA A 118 11.45 10.27 -4.42
C ALA A 118 12.46 10.00 -5.53
N LYS A 119 13.76 10.15 -5.22
CA LYS A 119 14.87 9.82 -6.12
C LYS A 119 15.55 8.55 -5.63
N LEU A 120 15.29 7.44 -6.33
CA LEU A 120 15.80 6.11 -5.97
C LEU A 120 16.84 5.59 -6.97
N ASN A 121 17.21 6.38 -7.97
CA ASN A 121 18.09 5.92 -9.05
C ASN A 121 19.34 5.16 -8.55
N ASP A 122 19.68 4.07 -9.22
CA ASP A 122 20.75 3.14 -8.89
C ASP A 122 20.64 2.48 -7.50
N ALA A 123 19.48 2.49 -6.83
CA ALA A 123 19.28 1.80 -5.55
C ALA A 123 19.04 0.29 -5.74
N ASP A 124 19.38 -0.51 -4.73
CA ASP A 124 19.15 -1.95 -4.71
C ASP A 124 18.16 -2.31 -3.59
N PHE A 125 16.95 -2.72 -3.99
CA PHE A 125 15.88 -3.20 -3.12
C PHE A 125 15.58 -4.68 -3.32
N SER A 126 16.50 -5.43 -3.93
CA SER A 126 16.27 -6.84 -4.24
C SER A 126 15.74 -7.64 -3.04
N ASN A 127 14.80 -8.57 -3.33
CA ASN A 127 14.15 -9.43 -2.35
C ASN A 127 13.38 -8.70 -1.23
N SER A 128 13.01 -7.43 -1.43
CA SER A 128 12.25 -6.64 -0.45
C SER A 128 10.75 -6.84 -0.61
N THR A 129 10.01 -6.55 0.46
CA THR A 129 8.55 -6.48 0.42
C THR A 129 8.14 -5.03 0.18
N LEU A 130 7.51 -4.77 -0.97
CA LEU A 130 7.05 -3.45 -1.44
C LEU A 130 5.55 -3.49 -1.78
N ARG A 131 4.78 -4.35 -1.11
CA ARG A 131 3.35 -4.49 -1.35
C ARG A 131 2.65 -3.18 -1.08
N GLY A 132 1.82 -2.72 -2.04
CA GLY A 132 1.10 -1.47 -1.93
C GLY A 132 1.97 -0.21 -1.87
N ALA A 133 3.28 -0.31 -2.11
CA ALA A 133 4.17 0.85 -2.10
C ALA A 133 3.81 1.83 -3.22
N ILE A 134 3.92 3.14 -2.95
CA ILE A 134 3.53 4.20 -3.87
C ILE A 134 4.78 4.87 -4.43
N PHE A 135 5.02 4.72 -5.74
CA PHE A 135 6.13 5.32 -6.49
C PHE A 135 5.67 6.43 -7.45
N MET A 136 4.55 7.08 -7.17
CA MET A 136 3.99 8.11 -8.06
C MET A 136 5.02 9.21 -8.35
N GLY A 137 5.37 9.40 -9.64
CA GLY A 137 6.34 10.40 -10.07
C GLY A 137 7.77 10.20 -9.54
N ALA A 138 8.11 9.02 -9.02
CA ALA A 138 9.44 8.71 -8.53
C ALA A 138 10.44 8.48 -9.66
N ASP A 139 11.72 8.76 -9.43
CA ASP A 139 12.82 8.39 -10.32
C ASP A 139 13.40 7.05 -9.87
N LEU A 140 13.06 5.99 -10.63
CA LEU A 140 13.46 4.60 -10.41
C LEU A 140 14.55 4.15 -11.40
N THR A 141 15.20 5.09 -12.10
CA THR A 141 16.22 4.76 -13.10
C THR A 141 17.27 3.80 -12.53
N ASN A 142 17.47 2.66 -13.20
CA ASN A 142 18.41 1.60 -12.82
C ASN A 142 18.17 1.00 -11.42
N VAL A 143 17.00 1.11 -10.84
CA VAL A 143 16.71 0.45 -9.55
C VAL A 143 16.61 -1.06 -9.75
N ASN A 144 17.16 -1.81 -8.81
CA ASN A 144 17.03 -3.27 -8.77
C ASN A 144 15.90 -3.68 -7.83
N PHE A 145 14.79 -4.19 -8.40
CA PHE A 145 13.67 -4.78 -7.69
C PHE A 145 13.57 -6.31 -7.88
N SER A 146 14.66 -6.97 -8.27
CA SER A 146 14.64 -8.42 -8.48
C SER A 146 14.12 -9.18 -7.25
N GLY A 147 13.22 -10.13 -7.46
CA GLY A 147 12.62 -10.97 -6.40
C GLY A 147 11.74 -10.21 -5.41
N CYS A 148 11.36 -8.96 -5.68
CA CYS A 148 10.50 -8.18 -4.78
C CYS A 148 9.05 -8.63 -4.81
N ALA A 149 8.38 -8.60 -3.64
CA ALA A 149 6.94 -8.67 -3.57
C ALA A 149 6.35 -7.26 -3.72
N MET A 150 5.80 -6.93 -4.90
CA MET A 150 5.31 -5.60 -5.26
C MET A 150 3.81 -5.59 -5.62
N ASN A 151 3.07 -6.55 -5.09
CA ASN A 151 1.63 -6.66 -5.33
C ASN A 151 0.93 -5.35 -4.95
N GLY A 152 0.10 -4.81 -5.85
CA GLY A 152 -0.64 -3.58 -5.62
C GLY A 152 0.21 -2.31 -5.56
N ALA A 153 1.50 -2.36 -5.92
CA ALA A 153 2.34 -1.16 -5.98
C ALA A 153 1.88 -0.19 -7.09
N VAL A 154 2.05 1.11 -6.86
CA VAL A 154 1.59 2.17 -7.76
C VAL A 154 2.79 2.87 -8.40
N PHE A 155 2.92 2.80 -9.74
CA PHE A 155 4.03 3.38 -10.51
C PHE A 155 3.61 4.57 -11.39
N THR A 156 2.41 5.10 -11.23
CA THR A 156 1.87 6.15 -12.09
C THR A 156 2.84 7.35 -12.20
N GLY A 157 3.31 7.63 -13.41
CA GLY A 157 4.24 8.73 -13.69
C GLY A 157 5.67 8.50 -13.19
N ALA A 158 6.01 7.30 -12.73
CA ALA A 158 7.38 6.96 -12.36
C ALA A 158 8.30 6.86 -13.58
N ILE A 159 9.57 7.21 -13.42
CA ILE A 159 10.60 6.99 -14.43
C ILE A 159 11.24 5.63 -14.13
N ILE A 160 11.07 4.66 -15.03
CA ILE A 160 11.52 3.26 -14.83
C ILE A 160 12.61 2.83 -15.81
N ASP A 161 13.34 3.77 -16.39
CA ASP A 161 14.42 3.46 -17.36
C ASP A 161 15.49 2.57 -16.72
N GLY A 162 15.75 1.40 -17.31
CA GLY A 162 16.74 0.45 -16.81
C GLY A 162 16.38 -0.20 -15.47
N THR A 163 15.17 -0.03 -14.96
CA THR A 163 14.72 -0.71 -13.74
C THR A 163 14.62 -2.21 -13.97
N ILE A 164 15.11 -3.00 -13.01
CA ILE A 164 15.14 -4.46 -13.09
C ILE A 164 14.02 -5.04 -12.23
N PHE A 165 13.11 -5.82 -12.85
CA PHE A 165 11.98 -6.49 -12.20
C PHE A 165 12.05 -8.03 -12.29
N ASP A 166 13.26 -8.59 -12.50
CA ASP A 166 13.44 -10.05 -12.61
C ASP A 166 12.83 -10.75 -11.38
N GLU A 167 11.92 -11.70 -11.62
CA GLU A 167 11.21 -12.46 -10.58
C GLU A 167 10.38 -11.61 -9.58
N ALA A 168 10.18 -10.32 -9.85
CA ALA A 168 9.31 -9.47 -9.02
C ALA A 168 7.84 -9.87 -9.21
N ASP A 169 7.06 -9.91 -8.11
CA ASP A 169 5.62 -10.11 -8.18
C ASP A 169 4.90 -8.76 -8.30
N LEU A 170 4.55 -8.40 -9.53
CA LEU A 170 3.84 -7.19 -9.91
C LEU A 170 2.33 -7.41 -10.09
N THR A 171 1.80 -8.51 -9.56
CA THR A 171 0.36 -8.81 -9.62
C THR A 171 -0.43 -7.66 -8.98
N ALA A 172 -1.47 -7.17 -9.65
CA ALA A 172 -2.25 -6.01 -9.22
C ALA A 172 -1.44 -4.70 -9.05
N ALA A 173 -0.24 -4.58 -9.62
CA ALA A 173 0.47 -3.31 -9.65
C ALA A 173 -0.13 -2.35 -10.69
N LEU A 174 -0.20 -1.06 -10.38
CA LEU A 174 -0.75 -0.02 -11.24
C LEU A 174 0.36 0.64 -12.06
N PHE A 175 0.31 0.45 -13.38
CA PHE A 175 1.18 1.09 -14.37
C PHE A 175 0.38 1.78 -15.45
N ARG A 176 1.00 2.72 -16.18
CA ARG A 176 0.57 3.09 -17.52
C ARG A 176 1.30 2.25 -18.55
N ILE A 177 0.59 1.80 -19.58
CA ILE A 177 1.14 0.92 -20.63
C ILE A 177 2.38 1.56 -21.30
N GLU A 178 2.38 2.88 -21.47
CA GLU A 178 3.49 3.62 -22.06
C GLU A 178 4.76 3.62 -21.19
N GLU A 179 4.63 3.32 -19.89
CA GLU A 179 5.76 3.24 -18.94
C GLU A 179 6.50 1.90 -19.03
N PHE A 180 5.88 0.88 -19.70
CA PHE A 180 6.39 -0.49 -19.78
C PHE A 180 7.46 -0.74 -20.86
N ASP A 181 7.49 0.06 -21.93
CA ASP A 181 8.33 -0.21 -23.11
C ASP A 181 9.85 -0.11 -22.84
N ARG A 182 10.28 0.32 -21.65
CA ARG A 182 11.67 0.63 -21.33
C ARG A 182 12.30 -0.32 -20.32
N SER A 183 11.55 -1.23 -19.71
CA SER A 183 12.04 -2.19 -18.70
C SER A 183 11.82 -3.62 -19.17
N ASP A 184 12.78 -4.49 -18.92
CA ASP A 184 12.59 -5.93 -19.17
C ASP A 184 11.72 -6.54 -18.07
N MET A 185 10.44 -6.75 -18.39
CA MET A 185 9.47 -7.39 -17.52
C MET A 185 9.20 -8.85 -17.85
N SER A 186 9.97 -9.42 -18.78
CA SER A 186 9.71 -10.78 -19.29
C SER A 186 9.73 -11.86 -18.21
N LYS A 187 10.41 -11.62 -17.10
CA LYS A 187 10.53 -12.53 -15.95
C LYS A 187 9.69 -12.12 -14.74
N ALA A 188 9.01 -10.97 -14.79
CA ALA A 188 8.14 -10.53 -13.70
C ALA A 188 6.80 -11.32 -13.71
N LEU A 189 6.24 -11.52 -12.52
CA LEU A 189 4.89 -12.09 -12.39
C LEU A 189 3.86 -10.97 -12.55
N LEU A 190 3.07 -11.03 -13.61
CA LEU A 190 2.00 -10.09 -13.92
C LEU A 190 0.62 -10.75 -13.74
N ALA A 191 -0.43 -9.93 -13.60
CA ALA A 191 -1.80 -10.42 -13.62
C ALA A 191 -2.10 -11.11 -14.97
N LYS A 192 -2.85 -12.22 -14.92
CA LYS A 192 -3.24 -12.96 -16.13
C LYS A 192 -4.38 -12.25 -16.81
N LYS A 193 -4.18 -11.73 -18.03
CA LYS A 193 -5.27 -11.17 -18.85
C LYS A 193 -6.25 -12.26 -19.25
N LEU A 194 -7.54 -11.94 -19.16
CA LEU A 194 -8.63 -12.84 -19.55
C LEU A 194 -8.51 -13.30 -21.03
N GLU A 195 -8.08 -12.40 -21.91
CA GLU A 195 -7.86 -12.65 -23.35
C GLU A 195 -6.81 -13.73 -23.61
N ASN A 196 -5.87 -13.94 -22.69
CA ASN A 196 -4.81 -14.93 -22.78
C ASN A 196 -5.16 -16.26 -22.10
N LEU A 197 -6.35 -16.34 -21.49
CA LEU A 197 -6.90 -17.53 -20.88
C LEU A 197 -8.11 -17.94 -21.72
N ASP A 198 -8.17 -19.19 -22.15
CA ASP A 198 -9.38 -19.74 -22.78
C ASP A 198 -10.49 -19.91 -21.72
N VAL A 199 -10.80 -18.78 -21.02
CA VAL A 199 -11.71 -18.72 -19.88
C VAL A 199 -12.87 -17.80 -20.18
N ASP A 200 -14.05 -18.39 -20.20
CA ASP A 200 -15.31 -17.66 -20.31
C ASP A 200 -15.77 -17.19 -18.92
N ILE A 201 -15.61 -15.87 -18.63
CA ILE A 201 -16.04 -15.27 -17.37
C ILE A 201 -17.53 -15.49 -17.09
N GLN A 202 -18.36 -15.54 -18.14
CA GLN A 202 -19.79 -15.77 -17.99
C GLN A 202 -20.07 -17.17 -17.43
N ARG A 203 -19.29 -18.18 -17.83
CA ARG A 203 -19.40 -19.53 -17.26
C ARG A 203 -18.97 -19.60 -15.80
N ILE A 204 -17.90 -18.86 -15.45
CA ILE A 204 -17.47 -18.78 -14.03
C ILE A 204 -18.59 -18.16 -13.20
N ILE A 205 -19.16 -17.04 -13.64
CA ILE A 205 -20.24 -16.33 -12.95
C ILE A 205 -21.48 -17.21 -12.84
N GLN A 206 -21.87 -17.89 -13.92
CA GLN A 206 -23.04 -18.79 -13.93
C GLN A 206 -22.84 -19.96 -12.94
N SER A 207 -21.68 -20.61 -12.99
CA SER A 207 -21.34 -21.70 -12.08
C SER A 207 -21.30 -21.24 -10.62
N HIS A 208 -20.80 -20.01 -10.39
CA HIS A 208 -20.80 -19.40 -9.06
C HIS A 208 -22.20 -19.09 -8.56
N GLN A 209 -23.09 -18.57 -9.43
CA GLN A 209 -24.49 -18.34 -9.07
C GLN A 209 -25.19 -19.65 -8.64
N GLU A 210 -24.95 -20.75 -9.39
CA GLU A 210 -25.44 -22.07 -9.02
C GLU A 210 -24.91 -22.53 -7.66
N TRP A 211 -23.62 -22.23 -7.38
CA TRP A 211 -22.99 -22.56 -6.09
C TRP A 211 -23.62 -21.79 -4.95
N VAL A 212 -23.88 -20.48 -5.11
CA VAL A 212 -24.53 -19.66 -4.10
C VAL A 212 -25.96 -20.12 -3.86
N ASP A 213 -26.76 -20.29 -4.93
CA ASP A 213 -28.18 -20.67 -4.84
C ASP A 213 -28.39 -22.04 -4.23
N SER A 214 -27.45 -22.96 -4.47
CA SER A 214 -27.49 -24.32 -3.93
C SER A 214 -26.87 -24.45 -2.53
N ILE A 215 -26.32 -23.36 -1.98
CA ILE A 215 -25.55 -23.35 -0.72
C ILE A 215 -24.36 -24.34 -0.81
N GLY A 216 -23.62 -24.25 -1.91
CA GLY A 216 -22.42 -25.05 -2.16
C GLY A 216 -22.64 -26.50 -2.61
N ARG A 217 -23.88 -26.88 -2.95
CA ARG A 217 -24.21 -28.27 -3.35
C ARG A 217 -24.01 -28.53 -4.85
N SER A 218 -24.08 -27.50 -5.69
CA SER A 218 -23.86 -27.54 -7.14
C SER A 218 -23.16 -26.28 -7.58
N GLY A 219 -22.56 -26.29 -8.80
CA GLY A 219 -21.73 -25.21 -9.27
C GLY A 219 -20.36 -25.20 -8.60
N CYS A 220 -19.63 -24.10 -8.76
CA CYS A 220 -18.32 -23.88 -8.16
C CYS A 220 -18.19 -22.44 -7.67
N GLN A 221 -17.58 -22.26 -6.48
CA GLN A 221 -17.19 -20.95 -6.00
C GLN A 221 -16.26 -20.28 -7.02
N ALA A 222 -16.55 -19.02 -7.38
CA ALA A 222 -15.71 -18.30 -8.33
C ALA A 222 -14.32 -18.06 -7.74
N ASN A 223 -13.30 -18.49 -8.47
CA ASN A 223 -11.92 -18.11 -8.24
C ASN A 223 -11.46 -17.21 -9.39
N LEU A 224 -11.40 -15.91 -9.13
CA LEU A 224 -10.96 -14.86 -10.04
C LEU A 224 -9.65 -14.22 -9.55
N SER A 225 -8.98 -14.90 -8.63
CA SER A 225 -7.73 -14.41 -8.06
C SER A 225 -6.64 -14.23 -9.11
N ARG A 226 -5.86 -13.16 -9.00
CA ARG A 226 -4.78 -12.81 -9.92
C ARG A 226 -5.20 -12.60 -11.39
N MET A 227 -6.49 -12.43 -11.67
CA MET A 227 -7.00 -12.13 -13.00
C MET A 227 -7.03 -10.63 -13.26
N ASP A 228 -6.81 -10.24 -14.51
CA ASP A 228 -7.03 -8.88 -14.98
C ASP A 228 -8.44 -8.77 -15.57
N LEU A 229 -9.32 -8.09 -14.85
CA LEU A 229 -10.71 -7.82 -15.19
C LEU A 229 -10.93 -6.31 -15.37
N THR A 230 -9.88 -5.57 -15.74
CA THR A 230 -9.91 -4.12 -15.93
C THR A 230 -11.01 -3.70 -16.89
N GLY A 231 -11.83 -2.72 -16.48
CA GLY A 231 -12.87 -2.12 -17.32
C GLY A 231 -14.08 -3.03 -17.62
N ILE A 232 -14.12 -4.25 -17.11
CA ILE A 232 -15.30 -5.13 -17.28
C ILE A 232 -16.50 -4.54 -16.54
N ASN A 233 -17.67 -4.57 -17.17
CA ASN A 233 -18.89 -4.03 -16.57
C ASN A 233 -19.86 -5.17 -16.22
N MET A 234 -20.09 -5.38 -14.91
CA MET A 234 -20.94 -6.44 -14.35
C MET A 234 -21.82 -5.90 -13.22
N PRO A 235 -22.70 -4.91 -13.47
CA PRO A 235 -23.55 -4.36 -12.43
C PRO A 235 -24.48 -5.41 -11.86
N GLY A 236 -24.69 -5.41 -10.54
CA GLY A 236 -25.57 -6.34 -9.85
C GLY A 236 -25.12 -7.80 -9.84
N VAL A 237 -23.91 -8.11 -10.31
CA VAL A 237 -23.38 -9.46 -10.30
C VAL A 237 -23.33 -10.04 -8.89
N ASN A 238 -23.59 -11.33 -8.75
CA ASN A 238 -23.44 -12.03 -7.49
C ASN A 238 -22.06 -12.70 -7.45
N LEU A 239 -21.18 -12.16 -6.61
CA LEU A 239 -19.82 -12.65 -6.31
C LEU A 239 -19.65 -12.84 -4.78
N ALA A 240 -20.76 -13.14 -4.10
CA ALA A 240 -20.72 -13.40 -2.65
C ALA A 240 -19.78 -14.56 -2.32
N ALA A 241 -18.84 -14.34 -1.39
CA ALA A 241 -17.79 -15.28 -1.02
C ALA A 241 -16.82 -15.66 -2.16
N ALA A 242 -16.82 -15.01 -3.31
CA ALA A 242 -15.86 -15.27 -4.39
C ALA A 242 -14.42 -14.92 -3.95
N ASP A 243 -13.43 -15.59 -4.53
CA ASP A 243 -12.02 -15.22 -4.36
C ASP A 243 -11.59 -14.32 -5.53
N LEU A 244 -11.32 -13.06 -5.20
CA LEU A 244 -10.84 -12.01 -6.11
C LEU A 244 -9.47 -11.49 -5.67
N SER A 245 -8.82 -12.18 -4.72
CA SER A 245 -7.54 -11.73 -4.16
C SER A 245 -6.48 -11.49 -5.22
N LEU A 246 -5.72 -10.41 -5.08
CA LEU A 246 -4.67 -10.04 -6.02
C LEU A 246 -5.16 -9.81 -7.48
N ALA A 247 -6.47 -9.69 -7.71
CA ALA A 247 -6.99 -9.39 -9.05
C ALA A 247 -6.80 -7.92 -9.40
N THR A 248 -6.69 -7.62 -10.69
CA THR A 248 -6.74 -6.26 -11.23
C THR A 248 -8.16 -5.96 -11.66
N LEU A 249 -8.85 -5.10 -10.93
CA LEU A 249 -10.24 -4.70 -11.08
C LEU A 249 -10.36 -3.18 -11.32
N SER A 250 -9.31 -2.58 -11.88
CA SER A 250 -9.30 -1.14 -12.18
C SER A 250 -10.45 -0.79 -13.11
N GLN A 251 -11.17 0.30 -12.79
CA GLN A 251 -12.30 0.78 -13.60
C GLN A 251 -13.43 -0.25 -13.82
N ILE A 252 -13.48 -1.32 -13.03
CA ILE A 252 -14.54 -2.33 -13.14
C ILE A 252 -15.91 -1.74 -12.74
N GLY A 253 -16.97 -2.12 -13.47
CA GLY A 253 -18.33 -1.76 -13.13
C GLY A 253 -19.00 -2.84 -12.28
N LEU A 254 -19.11 -2.60 -10.97
CA LEU A 254 -19.70 -3.51 -9.97
C LEU A 254 -20.82 -2.79 -9.17
N SER A 255 -21.47 -1.78 -9.76
CA SER A 255 -22.58 -1.07 -9.11
C SER A 255 -23.69 -2.03 -8.70
N GLY A 256 -24.11 -2.00 -7.44
CA GLY A 256 -25.11 -2.90 -6.88
C GLY A 256 -24.73 -4.37 -6.80
N ALA A 257 -23.45 -4.72 -7.03
CA ALA A 257 -22.98 -6.09 -6.96
C ALA A 257 -23.07 -6.66 -5.53
N ARG A 258 -23.25 -7.98 -5.43
CA ARG A 258 -23.17 -8.72 -4.16
C ARG A 258 -21.75 -9.26 -4.00
N LEU A 259 -20.99 -8.66 -3.09
CA LEU A 259 -19.62 -9.00 -2.75
C LEU A 259 -19.49 -9.38 -1.27
N SER A 260 -20.61 -9.68 -0.61
CA SER A 260 -20.60 -10.07 0.81
C SER A 260 -19.68 -11.29 1.01
N MET A 261 -18.81 -11.22 2.03
CA MET A 261 -17.82 -12.25 2.33
C MET A 261 -16.79 -12.52 1.22
N ALA A 262 -16.75 -11.73 0.13
CA ALA A 262 -15.75 -11.89 -0.92
C ALA A 262 -14.33 -11.60 -0.40
N ASN A 263 -13.36 -12.35 -0.91
CA ASN A 263 -11.95 -12.09 -0.67
C ASN A 263 -11.42 -11.13 -1.75
N LEU A 264 -11.21 -9.88 -1.36
CA LEU A 264 -10.68 -8.78 -2.18
C LEU A 264 -9.30 -8.33 -1.64
N GLU A 265 -8.61 -9.19 -0.89
CA GLU A 265 -7.30 -8.86 -0.34
C GLU A 265 -6.31 -8.49 -1.43
N ARG A 266 -5.65 -7.32 -1.25
CA ARG A 266 -4.63 -6.81 -2.21
C ARG A 266 -5.13 -6.65 -3.63
N THR A 267 -6.41 -6.45 -3.84
CA THR A 267 -7.00 -6.18 -5.14
C THR A 267 -6.72 -4.75 -5.59
N LEU A 268 -6.55 -4.54 -6.89
CA LEU A 268 -6.48 -3.22 -7.49
C LEU A 268 -7.87 -2.80 -7.95
N LEU A 269 -8.52 -1.91 -7.22
CA LEU A 269 -9.89 -1.42 -7.43
C LEU A 269 -9.94 0.10 -7.72
N ASN A 270 -8.81 0.67 -8.16
CA ASN A 270 -8.77 2.10 -8.47
C ASN A 270 -9.79 2.47 -9.55
N GLU A 271 -10.49 3.58 -9.33
CA GLU A 271 -11.56 4.08 -10.19
C GLU A 271 -12.75 3.09 -10.38
N ALA A 272 -12.83 2.00 -9.61
CA ALA A 272 -13.92 1.02 -9.70
C ALA A 272 -15.26 1.66 -9.31
N ASP A 273 -16.34 1.25 -9.98
CA ASP A 273 -17.71 1.61 -9.60
C ASP A 273 -18.31 0.51 -8.71
N LEU A 274 -18.31 0.76 -7.41
CA LEU A 274 -18.90 -0.07 -6.35
C LEU A 274 -20.13 0.62 -5.72
N ALA A 275 -20.75 1.58 -6.40
CA ALA A 275 -21.91 2.28 -5.86
C ALA A 275 -23.01 1.30 -5.48
N ALA A 276 -23.55 1.46 -4.26
CA ALA A 276 -24.59 0.60 -3.69
C ALA A 276 -24.26 -0.92 -3.66
N ALA A 277 -22.98 -1.31 -3.74
CA ALA A 277 -22.57 -2.71 -3.61
C ALA A 277 -22.73 -3.22 -2.17
N ASP A 278 -23.05 -4.50 -2.02
CA ASP A 278 -23.04 -5.21 -0.74
C ASP A 278 -21.65 -5.83 -0.50
N LEU A 279 -20.86 -5.20 0.36
CA LEU A 279 -19.50 -5.60 0.74
C LEU A 279 -19.43 -6.12 2.19
N ARG A 280 -20.58 -6.45 2.80
CA ARG A 280 -20.62 -6.89 4.21
C ARG A 280 -19.74 -8.11 4.45
N GLY A 281 -18.88 -8.00 5.45
CA GLY A 281 -17.95 -9.06 5.83
C GLY A 281 -16.86 -9.37 4.78
N ALA A 282 -16.72 -8.58 3.72
CA ALA A 282 -15.68 -8.75 2.72
C ALA A 282 -14.29 -8.45 3.29
N ASN A 283 -13.26 -9.12 2.76
CA ASN A 283 -11.87 -8.85 3.07
C ASN A 283 -11.26 -7.96 1.99
N LEU A 284 -11.05 -6.67 2.31
CA LEU A 284 -10.39 -5.67 1.47
C LEU A 284 -9.03 -5.26 2.08
N THR A 285 -8.43 -6.10 2.91
CA THR A 285 -7.13 -5.83 3.52
C THR A 285 -6.08 -5.51 2.44
N GLU A 286 -5.38 -4.38 2.61
CA GLU A 286 -4.36 -3.91 1.67
C GLU A 286 -4.87 -3.68 0.22
N ALA A 287 -6.19 -3.62 -0.01
CA ALA A 287 -6.74 -3.32 -1.33
C ALA A 287 -6.51 -1.84 -1.73
N ASN A 288 -6.33 -1.59 -3.03
CA ASN A 288 -6.21 -0.23 -3.57
C ASN A 288 -7.54 0.22 -4.17
N LEU A 289 -8.24 1.12 -3.48
CA LEU A 289 -9.53 1.70 -3.89
C LEU A 289 -9.39 3.19 -4.24
N MET A 290 -8.18 3.67 -4.60
CA MET A 290 -7.98 5.07 -4.96
C MET A 290 -9.00 5.50 -6.03
N ASP A 291 -9.64 6.67 -5.83
CA ASP A 291 -10.67 7.23 -6.73
C ASP A 291 -11.90 6.32 -6.97
N ALA A 292 -12.08 5.25 -6.22
CA ALA A 292 -13.23 4.36 -6.36
C ALA A 292 -14.54 5.02 -5.90
N LYS A 293 -15.65 4.60 -6.51
CA LYS A 293 -17.00 5.07 -6.22
C LYS A 293 -17.73 4.06 -5.33
N LEU A 294 -17.83 4.36 -4.02
CA LEU A 294 -18.50 3.52 -3.02
C LEU A 294 -19.76 4.22 -2.45
N ARG A 295 -20.34 5.16 -3.19
CA ARG A 295 -21.52 5.87 -2.72
C ARG A 295 -22.64 4.91 -2.37
N GLY A 296 -23.11 4.96 -1.11
CA GLY A 296 -24.19 4.11 -0.62
C GLY A 296 -23.87 2.63 -0.52
N ALA A 297 -22.60 2.23 -0.66
CA ALA A 297 -22.18 0.84 -0.46
C ALA A 297 -22.36 0.42 1.00
N ASP A 298 -22.63 -0.86 1.23
CA ASP A 298 -22.75 -1.45 2.57
C ASP A 298 -21.49 -2.24 2.91
N LEU A 299 -20.68 -1.71 3.81
CA LEU A 299 -19.45 -2.30 4.35
C LEU A 299 -19.60 -2.66 5.84
N SER A 300 -20.84 -2.78 6.33
CA SER A 300 -21.11 -3.18 7.70
C SER A 300 -20.78 -4.66 7.94
N PRO A 301 -20.73 -5.13 9.19
CA PRO A 301 -20.47 -6.53 9.48
C PRO A 301 -21.53 -7.46 8.89
N MET A 302 -21.12 -8.63 8.41
CA MET A 302 -22.01 -9.70 7.97
C MET A 302 -22.53 -10.48 9.20
N PRO A 303 -23.84 -10.49 9.47
CA PRO A 303 -24.39 -11.23 10.61
C PRO A 303 -24.30 -12.74 10.37
N ILE A 304 -23.86 -13.49 11.40
CA ILE A 304 -23.86 -14.96 11.36
C ILE A 304 -25.20 -15.48 11.91
N THR A 305 -25.95 -16.16 11.07
CA THR A 305 -27.24 -16.76 11.45
C THR A 305 -27.08 -17.72 12.62
N GLY A 306 -27.78 -17.48 13.72
CA GLY A 306 -27.78 -18.31 14.93
C GLY A 306 -26.69 -17.98 15.94
N MET A 307 -25.83 -16.97 15.70
CA MET A 307 -24.80 -16.51 16.65
C MET A 307 -24.96 -15.03 16.93
N VAL A 308 -25.75 -14.67 17.92
CA VAL A 308 -25.96 -13.27 18.32
C VAL A 308 -24.61 -12.67 18.81
N GLY A 309 -24.21 -11.54 18.22
CA GLY A 309 -23.01 -10.79 18.61
C GLY A 309 -21.69 -11.34 18.06
N ARG A 310 -21.74 -12.22 17.04
CA ARG A 310 -20.54 -12.70 16.33
C ARG A 310 -20.65 -12.36 14.84
N ASP A 311 -20.78 -11.07 14.53
CA ASP A 311 -20.80 -10.61 13.16
C ASP A 311 -19.37 -10.60 12.58
N ILE A 312 -19.25 -10.83 11.27
CA ILE A 312 -17.96 -10.79 10.58
C ILE A 312 -17.77 -9.36 10.06
N PRO A 313 -16.83 -8.59 10.62
CA PRO A 313 -16.59 -7.22 10.16
C PRO A 313 -15.99 -7.20 8.75
N THR A 314 -16.34 -6.19 7.98
CA THR A 314 -15.63 -5.87 6.73
C THR A 314 -14.23 -5.39 7.07
N GLN A 315 -13.20 -5.97 6.45
CA GLN A 315 -11.80 -5.67 6.70
C GLN A 315 -11.27 -4.72 5.64
N LEU A 316 -10.80 -3.55 6.07
CA LEU A 316 -10.16 -2.53 5.22
C LEU A 316 -8.79 -2.13 5.80
N ARG A 317 -8.20 -3.01 6.60
CA ARG A 317 -6.89 -2.77 7.21
C ARG A 317 -5.86 -2.41 6.14
N ASN A 318 -5.18 -1.27 6.34
CA ASN A 318 -4.17 -0.74 5.42
C ASN A 318 -4.68 -0.54 3.97
N ALA A 319 -5.98 -0.51 3.72
CA ALA A 319 -6.51 -0.25 2.40
C ALA A 319 -6.25 1.20 1.97
N ASN A 320 -5.98 1.40 0.68
CA ASN A 320 -5.85 2.73 0.10
C ASN A 320 -7.21 3.23 -0.40
N LEU A 321 -7.84 4.11 0.34
CA LEU A 321 -9.11 4.77 0.05
C LEU A 321 -8.92 6.25 -0.31
N THR A 322 -7.71 6.64 -0.78
CA THR A 322 -7.40 8.02 -1.15
C THR A 322 -8.37 8.51 -2.22
N ALA A 323 -8.94 9.71 -2.00
CA ALA A 323 -9.87 10.38 -2.90
C ALA A 323 -11.12 9.58 -3.30
N CYS A 324 -11.44 8.47 -2.60
CA CYS A 324 -12.63 7.69 -2.91
C CYS A 324 -13.92 8.41 -2.49
N ASN A 325 -15.04 8.07 -3.15
CA ASN A 325 -16.36 8.58 -2.81
C ASN A 325 -17.12 7.56 -1.95
N LEU A 326 -17.16 7.80 -0.64
CA LEU A 326 -17.88 7.02 0.38
C LEU A 326 -19.17 7.73 0.84
N GLN A 327 -19.66 8.70 0.09
CA GLN A 327 -20.87 9.44 0.49
C GLN A 327 -22.03 8.48 0.81
N SER A 328 -22.63 8.64 1.99
CA SER A 328 -23.72 7.81 2.48
C SER A 328 -23.43 6.30 2.55
N ALA A 329 -22.16 5.89 2.51
CA ALA A 329 -21.78 4.49 2.71
C ALA A 329 -21.98 4.07 4.18
N ASN A 330 -22.26 2.79 4.39
CA ASN A 330 -22.39 2.19 5.72
C ASN A 330 -21.09 1.45 6.08
N LEU A 331 -20.24 2.08 6.91
CA LEU A 331 -18.98 1.52 7.41
C LEU A 331 -19.08 1.17 8.91
N ARG A 332 -20.30 1.00 9.43
CA ARG A 332 -20.50 0.63 10.83
C ARG A 332 -19.68 -0.61 11.17
N GLY A 333 -18.88 -0.56 12.25
CA GLY A 333 -18.09 -1.68 12.73
C GLY A 333 -17.04 -2.23 11.73
N ALA A 334 -16.71 -1.46 10.67
CA ALA A 334 -15.68 -1.85 9.73
C ALA A 334 -14.28 -1.70 10.33
N GLY A 335 -13.35 -2.59 9.98
CA GLY A 335 -11.94 -2.53 10.39
C GLY A 335 -11.13 -1.69 9.41
N LEU A 336 -10.83 -0.45 9.78
CA LEU A 336 -10.09 0.54 8.97
C LEU A 336 -8.70 0.86 9.57
N GLU A 337 -8.16 -0.02 10.42
CA GLU A 337 -6.84 0.18 11.03
C GLU A 337 -5.78 0.46 9.96
N GLY A 338 -5.07 1.58 10.11
CA GLY A 338 -4.02 2.01 9.17
C GLY A 338 -4.52 2.38 7.76
N ALA A 339 -5.83 2.49 7.52
CA ALA A 339 -6.36 2.81 6.20
C ALA A 339 -6.01 4.26 5.77
N HIS A 340 -5.77 4.45 4.47
CA HIS A 340 -5.47 5.75 3.88
C HIS A 340 -6.73 6.37 3.27
N LEU A 341 -7.32 7.35 3.95
CA LEU A 341 -8.56 8.05 3.55
C LEU A 341 -8.30 9.50 3.12
N ARG A 342 -7.07 9.81 2.68
CA ARG A 342 -6.69 11.18 2.29
C ARG A 342 -7.61 11.72 1.19
N GLY A 343 -8.22 12.89 1.45
CA GLY A 343 -9.10 13.53 0.49
C GLY A 343 -10.38 12.77 0.15
N ALA A 344 -10.73 11.70 0.86
CA ALA A 344 -11.95 10.94 0.64
C ALA A 344 -13.21 11.75 0.95
N ASP A 345 -14.27 11.56 0.17
CA ASP A 345 -15.60 12.11 0.44
C ASP A 345 -16.40 11.12 1.31
N ILE A 346 -16.45 11.39 2.62
CA ILE A 346 -17.10 10.53 3.62
C ILE A 346 -18.40 11.17 4.11
N ARG A 347 -18.92 12.17 3.41
CA ARG A 347 -20.12 12.89 3.83
C ARG A 347 -21.31 11.95 4.03
N GLN A 348 -22.02 12.14 5.15
CA GLN A 348 -23.21 11.37 5.50
C GLN A 348 -22.96 9.84 5.62
N ALA A 349 -21.72 9.37 5.67
CA ALA A 349 -21.41 7.98 5.91
C ALA A 349 -21.60 7.62 7.39
N SER A 350 -21.92 6.36 7.66
CA SER A 350 -21.94 5.82 9.02
C SER A 350 -20.62 5.11 9.33
N LEU A 351 -19.87 5.61 10.30
CA LEU A 351 -18.65 5.01 10.85
C LEU A 351 -18.85 4.59 12.31
N VAL A 352 -20.12 4.38 12.71
CA VAL A 352 -20.46 3.97 14.08
C VAL A 352 -19.71 2.69 14.44
N ASP A 353 -19.01 2.70 15.59
CA ASP A 353 -18.20 1.58 16.09
C ASP A 353 -17.07 1.11 15.13
N ALA A 354 -16.67 1.91 14.12
CA ALA A 354 -15.59 1.58 13.20
C ALA A 354 -14.22 1.67 13.88
N ASP A 355 -13.28 0.79 13.50
CA ASP A 355 -11.89 0.85 13.95
C ASP A 355 -11.06 1.67 12.97
N LEU A 356 -10.68 2.89 13.35
CA LEU A 356 -9.87 3.85 12.58
C LEU A 356 -8.49 4.08 13.23
N VAL A 357 -8.05 3.14 14.04
CA VAL A 357 -6.72 3.24 14.69
C VAL A 357 -5.63 3.47 13.63
N ASP A 358 -4.78 4.48 13.87
CA ASP A 358 -3.69 4.87 12.97
C ASP A 358 -4.12 5.23 11.51
N ALA A 359 -5.40 5.45 11.22
CA ALA A 359 -5.89 5.82 9.88
C ALA A 359 -5.51 7.26 9.49
N ASP A 360 -5.29 7.50 8.20
CA ASP A 360 -4.99 8.85 7.65
C ASP A 360 -6.23 9.45 6.97
N LEU A 361 -6.88 10.39 7.66
CA LEU A 361 -8.05 11.15 7.17
C LEU A 361 -7.67 12.57 6.73
N THR A 362 -6.40 12.83 6.42
CA THR A 362 -5.94 14.16 6.01
C THR A 362 -6.70 14.67 4.80
N GLY A 363 -7.42 15.77 4.97
CA GLY A 363 -8.23 16.39 3.92
C GLY A 363 -9.53 15.65 3.56
N ALA A 364 -9.90 14.60 4.29
CA ALA A 364 -11.19 13.93 4.10
C ALA A 364 -12.37 14.85 4.49
N ASP A 365 -13.48 14.75 3.76
CA ASP A 365 -14.71 15.49 4.03
C ASP A 365 -15.67 14.64 4.89
N LEU A 366 -15.71 14.93 6.18
CA LEU A 366 -16.51 14.22 7.19
C LEU A 366 -17.86 14.87 7.48
N ARG A 367 -18.31 15.87 6.71
CA ARG A 367 -19.54 16.61 7.01
C ARG A 367 -20.77 15.69 7.06
N GLY A 368 -21.42 15.64 8.21
CA GLY A 368 -22.58 14.80 8.46
C GLY A 368 -22.28 13.30 8.59
N ALA A 369 -21.02 12.90 8.67
CA ALA A 369 -20.65 11.54 9.00
C ALA A 369 -20.94 11.23 10.48
N ASP A 370 -21.37 10.00 10.77
CA ASP A 370 -21.60 9.52 12.13
C ASP A 370 -20.42 8.68 12.60
N LEU A 371 -19.67 9.19 13.58
CA LEU A 371 -18.48 8.59 14.18
C LEU A 371 -18.75 8.08 15.62
N ALA A 372 -20.01 7.90 16.01
CA ALA A 372 -20.35 7.43 17.36
C ALA A 372 -19.66 6.09 17.66
N GLY A 373 -18.88 6.02 18.73
CA GLY A 373 -18.16 4.82 19.14
C GLY A 373 -16.95 4.44 18.28
N ALA A 374 -16.59 5.22 17.26
CA ALA A 374 -15.41 4.94 16.43
C ALA A 374 -14.11 5.08 17.22
N ASP A 375 -13.17 4.16 16.99
CA ASP A 375 -11.83 4.21 17.60
C ASP A 375 -10.87 5.01 16.70
N LEU A 376 -10.54 6.22 17.12
CA LEU A 376 -9.70 7.17 16.39
C LEU A 376 -8.27 7.29 16.98
N ARG A 377 -7.84 6.36 17.80
CA ARG A 377 -6.49 6.40 18.40
C ARG A 377 -5.42 6.40 17.31
N GLY A 378 -4.54 7.38 17.35
CA GLY A 378 -3.47 7.53 16.35
C GLY A 378 -3.92 8.01 14.97
N ALA A 379 -5.22 8.17 14.73
CA ALA A 379 -5.72 8.70 13.46
C ALA A 379 -5.27 10.16 13.26
N ILE A 380 -4.93 10.51 12.02
CA ILE A 380 -4.48 11.87 11.66
C ILE A 380 -5.48 12.54 10.70
N GLY A 381 -5.48 13.88 10.71
CA GLY A 381 -6.30 14.68 9.79
C GLY A 381 -7.79 14.76 10.14
N VAL A 382 -8.22 14.25 11.29
CA VAL A 382 -9.62 14.33 11.74
C VAL A 382 -9.98 15.79 12.02
N LYS A 383 -10.88 16.35 11.21
CA LYS A 383 -11.50 17.67 11.41
C LYS A 383 -13.00 17.45 11.49
N LEU A 384 -13.54 17.47 12.72
CA LEU A 384 -14.99 17.36 13.01
C LEU A 384 -15.68 18.70 12.84
#